data_65574c3addfabc16f7458a4bd792c3af
#
_entry.id   65574c3addfabc16f7458a4bd792c3af
#
_cell.length_a   1.000
_cell.length_b   1.000
_cell.length_c   1.000
_cell.angle_alpha   90.00
_cell.angle_beta   90.00
_cell.angle_gamma   90.00
#
_symmetry.space_group_name_H-M   'P 1'
#
loop_
_entity.id
_entity.type
_entity.pdbx_description
1 polymer ?
#
loop_
_entity_poly.entity_id
_entity_poly.type
_entity_poly.pdbx_seq_one_letter_code
_entity_poly.pdbx_strand_id
1 'polypeptide(L)'
;MSDKYPNMFRPIDFGFVTLKNRVIMGSMHTNLEETKDWGRIADFYSERAKGGVGLIITGGIAPNEEGAVFKGAAAMLNEGDAANHKIVTDAVHKNGGRIAMQILHAGRYAYSPDSVSYTHLRAHETV
;
A
#
# COMPACT_ATOMS: atom_id res chain seq x y z
N MET A 1 -26.08 4.60 10.75
CA MET A 1 -25.61 3.78 9.59
C MET A 1 -25.48 2.29 9.91
N SER A 2 -25.04 1.94 11.11
CA SER A 2 -24.92 0.53 11.54
C SER A 2 -26.25 -0.25 11.48
N ASP A 3 -27.37 0.40 11.79
CA ASP A 3 -28.69 -0.24 11.82
C ASP A 3 -29.23 -0.59 10.42
N LYS A 4 -28.80 0.16 9.40
CA LYS A 4 -29.20 -0.08 8.01
C LYS A 4 -28.39 -1.20 7.34
N TYR A 5 -27.12 -1.36 7.74
CA TYR A 5 -26.19 -2.35 7.16
C TYR A 5 -25.43 -3.10 8.26
N PRO A 6 -26.12 -3.88 9.10
CA PRO A 6 -25.53 -4.46 10.31
C PRO A 6 -24.39 -5.43 10.00
N ASN A 7 -24.48 -6.18 8.90
CA ASN A 7 -23.44 -7.15 8.53
C ASN A 7 -22.15 -6.48 8.04
N MET A 8 -22.24 -5.32 7.40
CA MET A 8 -21.09 -4.58 6.90
C MET A 8 -20.33 -3.89 8.02
N PHE A 9 -21.06 -3.37 9.02
CA PHE A 9 -20.47 -2.64 10.14
C PHE A 9 -20.14 -3.50 11.35
N ARG A 10 -20.45 -4.79 11.31
CA ARG A 10 -20.05 -5.74 12.36
C ARG A 10 -18.54 -5.96 12.34
N PRO A 11 -17.87 -5.97 13.51
CA PRO A 11 -16.46 -6.32 13.59
C PRO A 11 -16.15 -7.69 12.99
N ILE A 12 -14.91 -7.86 12.52
CA ILE A 12 -14.38 -9.14 12.07
C ILE A 12 -13.05 -9.41 12.76
N ASP A 13 -12.95 -10.60 13.34
CA ASP A 13 -11.76 -11.07 14.04
C ASP A 13 -10.96 -12.03 13.16
N PHE A 14 -9.69 -11.70 12.93
CA PHE A 14 -8.72 -12.55 12.21
C PHE A 14 -7.82 -13.35 13.16
N GLY A 15 -8.08 -13.34 14.46
CA GLY A 15 -7.29 -14.02 15.48
C GLY A 15 -6.14 -13.18 16.00
N PHE A 16 -5.39 -12.52 15.16
CA PHE A 16 -4.27 -11.62 15.53
C PHE A 16 -4.65 -10.14 15.50
N VAL A 17 -5.75 -9.79 14.85
CA VAL A 17 -6.29 -8.42 14.80
C VAL A 17 -7.79 -8.45 14.58
N THR A 18 -8.50 -7.57 15.27
CA THR A 18 -9.93 -7.34 15.04
C THR A 18 -10.10 -6.02 14.28
N LEU A 19 -10.76 -6.08 13.12
CA LEU A 19 -11.18 -4.89 12.40
C LEU A 19 -12.55 -4.43 12.90
N LYS A 20 -12.72 -3.12 13.01
CA LYS A 20 -13.97 -2.50 13.52
C LYS A 20 -15.18 -2.71 12.63
N ASN A 21 -14.98 -3.00 11.36
CA ASN A 21 -16.01 -3.30 10.38
C ASN A 21 -15.41 -4.06 9.19
N ARG A 22 -16.24 -4.37 8.20
CA ARG A 22 -15.88 -5.17 7.02
C ARG A 22 -15.66 -4.33 5.76
N VAL A 23 -15.47 -3.02 5.92
CA VAL A 23 -15.17 -2.11 4.81
C VAL A 23 -13.65 -2.03 4.63
N ILE A 24 -13.19 -2.36 3.44
CA ILE A 24 -11.76 -2.33 3.07
C ILE A 24 -11.58 -1.33 1.93
N MET A 25 -10.65 -0.38 2.11
CA MET A 25 -10.13 0.41 1.01
C MET A 25 -9.09 -0.42 0.27
N GLY A 26 -9.44 -0.88 -0.92
CA GLY A 26 -8.55 -1.65 -1.79
C GLY A 26 -7.33 -0.85 -2.23
N SER A 27 -6.28 -1.56 -2.62
CA SER A 27 -5.05 -0.97 -3.14
C SER A 27 -5.32 -0.15 -4.41
N MET A 28 -4.79 1.07 -4.47
CA MET A 28 -4.77 1.88 -5.67
C MET A 28 -3.60 2.85 -5.65
N HIS A 29 -3.07 3.20 -6.82
CA HIS A 29 -2.15 4.31 -6.98
C HIS A 29 -2.89 5.63 -6.77
N THR A 30 -2.33 6.47 -5.92
CA THR A 30 -2.88 7.79 -5.59
C THR A 30 -2.20 8.92 -6.36
N ASN A 31 -1.07 8.64 -7.01
CA ASN A 31 -0.10 9.59 -7.59
C ASN A 31 0.54 10.53 -6.55
N LEU A 32 0.34 10.26 -5.28
CA LEU A 32 1.02 10.99 -4.19
C LEU A 32 2.36 10.35 -3.85
N GLU A 33 2.51 9.08 -4.14
CA GLU A 33 3.70 8.29 -3.84
C GLU A 33 4.94 8.87 -4.53
N GLU A 34 4.78 9.36 -5.76
CA GLU A 34 5.86 9.96 -6.56
C GLU A 34 6.29 11.33 -6.04
N THR A 35 5.42 12.03 -5.32
CA THR A 35 5.73 13.35 -4.76
C THR A 35 6.73 13.29 -3.62
N LYS A 36 6.85 12.13 -2.97
CA LYS A 36 7.62 11.92 -1.73
C LYS A 36 7.21 12.88 -0.59
N ASP A 37 6.05 13.48 -0.69
CA ASP A 37 5.43 14.27 0.38
C ASP A 37 4.69 13.35 1.34
N TRP A 38 5.45 12.79 2.28
CA TRP A 38 4.94 11.82 3.23
C TRP A 38 3.86 12.37 4.16
N GLY A 39 3.89 13.67 4.44
CA GLY A 39 2.84 14.35 5.19
C GLY A 39 1.52 14.31 4.43
N ARG A 40 1.53 14.65 3.14
CA ARG A 40 0.35 14.63 2.29
C ARG A 40 -0.21 13.22 2.08
N ILE A 41 0.69 12.22 1.95
CA ILE A 41 0.29 10.81 1.89
C ILE A 41 -0.38 10.37 3.19
N ALA A 42 0.20 10.77 4.33
CA ALA A 42 -0.37 10.48 5.64
C ALA A 42 -1.76 11.12 5.81
N ASP A 43 -1.94 12.36 5.40
CA ASP A 43 -3.23 13.05 5.44
C ASP A 43 -4.27 12.34 4.58
N PHE A 44 -3.89 11.93 3.36
CA PHE A 44 -4.78 11.19 2.45
C PHE A 44 -5.34 9.92 3.09
N TYR A 45 -4.49 9.10 3.70
CA TYR A 45 -4.93 7.86 4.35
C TYR A 45 -5.64 8.13 5.70
N SER A 46 -5.21 9.14 6.43
CA SER A 46 -5.84 9.54 7.70
C SER A 46 -7.30 9.95 7.51
N GLU A 47 -7.63 10.68 6.45
CA GLU A 47 -9.01 11.07 6.14
C GLU A 47 -9.92 9.84 5.95
N ARG A 48 -9.42 8.78 5.31
CA ARG A 48 -10.16 7.52 5.16
C ARG A 48 -10.31 6.78 6.48
N ALA A 49 -9.27 6.79 7.30
CA ALA A 49 -9.32 6.22 8.66
C ALA A 49 -10.35 6.94 9.54
N LYS A 50 -10.35 8.28 9.53
CA LYS A 50 -11.38 9.11 10.20
C LYS A 50 -12.78 8.80 9.69
N GLY A 51 -12.93 8.56 8.39
CA GLY A 51 -14.18 8.18 7.75
C GLY A 51 -14.71 6.80 8.15
N GLY A 52 -13.92 6.02 8.89
CA GLY A 52 -14.38 4.76 9.48
C GLY A 52 -14.02 3.49 8.70
N VAL A 53 -13.18 3.55 7.67
CA VAL A 53 -12.70 2.35 6.97
C VAL A 53 -12.04 1.38 7.95
N GLY A 54 -12.40 0.10 7.87
CA GLY A 54 -11.88 -0.94 8.76
C GLY A 54 -10.42 -1.30 8.48
N LEU A 55 -10.05 -1.39 7.20
CA LEU A 55 -8.69 -1.65 6.75
C LEU A 55 -8.38 -0.84 5.50
N ILE A 56 -7.21 -0.25 5.43
CA ILE A 56 -6.65 0.40 4.24
C ILE A 56 -5.54 -0.49 3.69
N ILE A 57 -5.50 -0.69 2.37
CA ILE A 57 -4.38 -1.33 1.67
C ILE A 57 -3.73 -0.25 0.80
N THR A 58 -2.42 -0.03 0.97
CA THR A 58 -1.70 1.00 0.21
C THR A 58 -1.66 0.67 -1.29
N GLY A 59 -1.32 1.65 -2.11
CA GLY A 59 -0.82 1.40 -3.46
C GLY A 59 0.39 0.48 -3.44
N GLY A 60 0.73 -0.08 -4.59
CA GLY A 60 1.84 -1.04 -4.71
C GLY A 60 3.19 -0.40 -4.38
N ILE A 61 3.94 -1.03 -3.50
CA ILE A 61 5.28 -0.62 -3.06
C ILE A 61 6.28 -1.67 -3.52
N ALA A 62 7.28 -1.27 -4.30
CA ALA A 62 8.27 -2.18 -4.82
C ALA A 62 9.20 -2.68 -3.70
N PRO A 63 9.52 -3.99 -3.66
CA PRO A 63 10.44 -4.56 -2.67
C PRO A 63 11.92 -4.33 -3.02
N ASN A 64 12.21 -4.00 -4.27
CA ASN A 64 13.53 -3.72 -4.82
C ASN A 64 13.42 -2.81 -6.06
N GLU A 65 14.54 -2.32 -6.57
CA GLU A 65 14.56 -1.43 -7.73
C GLU A 65 14.02 -2.10 -8.99
N GLU A 66 14.33 -3.38 -9.19
CA GLU A 66 13.89 -4.17 -10.35
C GLU A 66 12.38 -4.42 -10.34
N GLY A 67 11.76 -4.41 -9.17
CA GLY A 67 10.32 -4.57 -9.01
C GLY A 67 9.51 -3.31 -9.22
N ALA A 68 10.16 -2.16 -9.36
CA ALA A 68 9.47 -0.90 -9.53
C ALA A 68 8.73 -0.84 -10.88
N VAL A 69 7.53 -0.26 -10.88
CA VAL A 69 6.74 -0.11 -12.12
C VAL A 69 7.43 0.82 -13.11
N PHE A 70 8.07 1.87 -12.60
CA PHE A 70 8.88 2.83 -13.33
C PHE A 70 9.97 3.39 -12.41
N LYS A 71 10.99 4.01 -12.98
CA LYS A 71 12.09 4.61 -12.23
C LYS A 71 11.59 5.70 -11.29
N GLY A 72 11.84 5.54 -10.00
CA GLY A 72 11.39 6.47 -8.96
C GLY A 72 9.99 6.20 -8.41
N ALA A 73 9.35 5.09 -8.81
CA ALA A 73 8.12 4.63 -8.17
C ALA A 73 8.35 4.34 -6.67
N ALA A 74 7.25 4.31 -5.92
CA ALA A 74 7.31 4.01 -4.49
C ALA A 74 7.91 2.64 -4.21
N ALA A 75 8.86 2.59 -3.31
CA ALA A 75 9.61 1.38 -2.95
C ALA A 75 9.93 1.34 -1.45
N MET A 76 10.28 0.16 -0.98
CA MET A 76 10.76 -0.11 0.37
C MET A 76 12.14 -0.77 0.25
N LEU A 77 13.20 0.02 0.13
CA LEU A 77 14.55 -0.45 -0.17
C LEU A 77 15.47 -0.46 1.05
N ASN A 78 15.18 0.36 2.03
CA ASN A 78 16.06 0.60 3.17
C ASN A 78 15.29 1.13 4.39
N GLU A 79 16.01 1.30 5.51
CA GLU A 79 15.44 1.80 6.75
C GLU A 79 14.89 3.24 6.66
N GLY A 80 15.45 4.07 5.78
CA GLY A 80 14.95 5.41 5.52
C GLY A 80 13.57 5.37 4.88
N ASP A 81 13.35 4.47 3.94
CA ASP A 81 12.03 4.24 3.35
C ASP A 81 11.05 3.74 4.41
N ALA A 82 11.48 2.81 5.26
CA ALA A 82 10.66 2.32 6.37
C ALA A 82 10.25 3.45 7.33
N ALA A 83 11.15 4.34 7.67
CA ALA A 83 10.87 5.51 8.50
C ALA A 83 9.83 6.45 7.85
N ASN A 84 9.93 6.64 6.54
CA ASN A 84 8.96 7.42 5.79
C ASN A 84 7.56 6.78 5.80
N HIS A 85 7.48 5.49 5.51
CA HIS A 85 6.21 4.76 5.57
C HIS A 85 5.62 4.75 6.98
N LYS A 86 6.47 4.77 8.02
CA LYS A 86 6.02 4.86 9.41
C LYS A 86 5.24 6.14 9.70
N ILE A 87 5.57 7.26 9.06
CA ILE A 87 4.78 8.51 9.17
C ILE A 87 3.32 8.26 8.80
N VAL A 88 3.11 7.52 7.72
CA VAL A 88 1.77 7.17 7.24
C VAL A 88 1.04 6.22 8.18
N THR A 89 1.71 5.15 8.60
CA THR A 89 1.09 4.16 9.50
C THR A 89 0.73 4.76 10.85
N ASP A 90 1.60 5.59 11.43
CA ASP A 90 1.35 6.27 12.70
C ASP A 90 0.14 7.21 12.60
N ALA A 91 0.02 7.97 11.50
CA ALA A 91 -1.10 8.86 11.27
C ALA A 91 -2.43 8.11 11.12
N VAL A 92 -2.44 6.98 10.42
CA VAL A 92 -3.62 6.12 10.28
C VAL A 92 -4.02 5.51 11.63
N HIS A 93 -3.05 4.97 12.37
CA HIS A 93 -3.31 4.38 13.69
C HIS A 93 -3.84 5.41 14.69
N LYS A 94 -3.28 6.63 14.70
CA LYS A 94 -3.75 7.74 15.53
C LYS A 94 -5.23 8.07 15.28
N ASN A 95 -5.71 7.84 14.06
CA ASN A 95 -7.10 8.06 13.67
C ASN A 95 -7.96 6.77 13.75
N GLY A 96 -7.51 5.77 14.49
CA GLY A 96 -8.25 4.54 14.76
C GLY A 96 -8.37 3.58 13.57
N GLY A 97 -7.58 3.80 12.50
CA GLY A 97 -7.53 2.94 11.33
C GLY A 97 -6.54 1.79 11.46
N ARG A 98 -6.63 0.86 10.53
CA ARG A 98 -5.64 -0.18 10.26
C ARG A 98 -5.17 -0.04 8.82
N ILE A 99 -3.88 -0.26 8.59
CA ILE A 99 -3.29 -0.13 7.26
C ILE A 99 -2.31 -1.27 7.01
N ALA A 100 -2.36 -1.82 5.80
CA ALA A 100 -1.44 -2.84 5.31
C ALA A 100 -0.74 -2.33 4.05
N MET A 101 0.52 -2.67 3.88
CA MET A 101 1.28 -2.36 2.67
C MET A 101 1.05 -3.46 1.63
N GLN A 102 0.71 -3.07 0.41
CA GLN A 102 0.80 -3.98 -0.73
C GLN A 102 2.24 -4.01 -1.25
N ILE A 103 2.91 -5.14 -1.11
CA ILE A 103 4.21 -5.37 -1.75
C ILE A 103 3.94 -5.79 -3.20
N LEU A 104 4.45 -5.00 -4.14
CA LEU A 104 4.21 -5.16 -5.57
C LEU A 104 5.52 -5.23 -6.35
N HIS A 105 5.75 -6.35 -7.03
CA HIS A 105 6.81 -6.49 -8.02
C HIS A 105 6.18 -6.45 -9.41
N ALA A 106 6.51 -5.43 -10.21
CA ALA A 106 5.87 -5.17 -11.51
C ALA A 106 6.21 -6.24 -12.57
N GLY A 107 7.36 -6.88 -12.46
CA GLY A 107 7.78 -7.90 -13.41
C GLY A 107 7.75 -7.39 -14.85
N ARG A 108 7.13 -8.15 -15.73
CA ARG A 108 7.02 -7.80 -17.16
C ARG A 108 6.15 -6.56 -17.46
N TYR A 109 5.36 -6.10 -16.50
CA TYR A 109 4.51 -4.91 -16.64
C TYR A 109 5.20 -3.60 -16.29
N ALA A 110 6.50 -3.66 -15.93
CA ALA A 110 7.27 -2.46 -15.67
C ALA A 110 7.46 -1.64 -16.96
N TYR A 111 7.33 -0.32 -16.82
CA TYR A 111 7.46 0.62 -17.94
C TYR A 111 8.89 1.14 -18.12
N SER A 112 9.81 0.81 -17.21
CA SER A 112 11.19 1.24 -17.28
C SER A 112 12.05 0.24 -18.06
N PRO A 113 12.86 0.68 -19.02
CA PRO A 113 13.85 -0.17 -19.67
C PRO A 113 14.92 -0.70 -18.68
N ASP A 114 15.06 -0.05 -17.53
CA ASP A 114 15.98 -0.45 -16.47
C ASP A 114 15.38 -1.49 -15.51
N SER A 115 14.08 -1.77 -15.62
CA SER A 115 13.45 -2.84 -14.85
C SER A 115 13.73 -4.19 -15.51
N VAL A 116 14.79 -4.80 -15.08
CA VAL A 116 15.52 -5.92 -15.71
C VAL A 116 14.80 -7.26 -15.59
N SER A 117 13.70 -7.35 -14.84
CA SER A 117 13.17 -8.65 -14.42
C SER A 117 12.67 -9.53 -15.57
N TYR A 118 12.15 -8.94 -16.65
CA TYR A 118 11.61 -9.73 -17.77
C TYR A 118 12.63 -10.07 -18.85
N THR A 119 13.47 -9.14 -19.25
CA THR A 119 14.52 -9.38 -20.24
C THR A 119 15.57 -10.36 -19.71
N HIS A 120 15.84 -10.35 -18.42
CA HIS A 120 16.78 -11.26 -17.79
C HIS A 120 16.22 -12.69 -17.70
N LEU A 121 14.96 -12.85 -17.35
CA LEU A 121 14.29 -14.16 -17.32
C LEU A 121 14.19 -14.80 -18.71
N ARG A 122 13.93 -14.01 -19.75
CA ARG A 122 13.90 -14.53 -21.13
C ARG A 122 15.26 -15.00 -21.64
N ALA A 123 16.34 -14.37 -21.21
CA ALA A 123 17.69 -14.80 -21.60
C ALA A 123 18.05 -16.19 -21.03
N HIS A 124 17.43 -16.58 -19.92
CA HIS A 124 17.62 -17.90 -19.32
C HIS A 124 16.63 -18.98 -19.83
N GLU A 125 15.50 -18.57 -20.39
CA GLU A 125 14.50 -19.50 -20.95
C GLU A 125 14.81 -19.95 -22.40
N THR A 126 15.78 -19.36 -23.04
CA THR A 126 16.17 -19.65 -24.43
C THR A 126 17.42 -20.54 -24.57
N VAL A 127 17.80 -21.22 -23.50
CA VAL A 127 18.91 -22.20 -23.53
C VAL A 127 18.37 -23.61 -23.40
#